data_5c3c235335a5d34fc1e4fd45701eea2f
#
_entry.id   5c3c235335a5d34fc1e4fd45701eea2f
#
_cell.length_a   1.000
_cell.length_b   1.000
_cell.length_c   1.000
_cell.angle_alpha   90.00
_cell.angle_beta   90.00
_cell.angle_gamma   90.00
#
_symmetry.space_group_name_H-M   'P 1'
#
loop_
_entity.id
_entity.type
_entity.pdbx_description
1 polymer ?
#
loop_
_entity_poly.entity_id
_entity_poly.type
_entity_poly.pdbx_seq_one_letter_code
_entity_poly.pdbx_strand_id
1 'polypeptide(L)'
;MTFRFPRSPALAVALLCALAAAHVSAEIFNRKPKSDNPDEHSFPALGSSAERKVNIEWNRFYDHAGLGAILARLHKEFPKLTKLYSIGQSYEGRELWCLELTSPQGADRDRKPGMYIDGNIHGNEVQGGEAVAYTAWYLCQQYGKLAKATDLLDHYVFYLIPTINPDGRDQWFHHAQTQHSGRSGLRPYDDDHDGVADEDDYDDLDGDGSITQMRIRDPNGRWKPHPDYPDFLMVEAAADEKGEYTLLGLEGIDNDGDGLVNEDPAGGYDMNRNWAWDWQPNYIQRGAQDYPFSLPETRAIADFVIDHPNIAAFQSYHNFGGMLLRSPGREGGNIRGPDEATLSFIAARGEKMLPYYRSMVIWKDLYTVWGGEIDWLYSARGIIGFTSEIWNLRSLNKTNATPTDTDEGAFLKYVLLNDGVVKWHPYDHPTYGKIEIGGLKKEWGRVPPSFLLEEECHRNMAFTLYHADQMPRLSLSEVKMEKLADGLYRVWVTIENSRLIPTRTAQDVANHISPPDIVTLAGRNVKVLSAGRVTDRFTKRAEAVKRRPERVELDAIPGLGVVRVQFIVSGKGSFTLTVDSAKGGVVSSEQELP
;
A
#
# COMPACT_ATOMS: atom_id res chain seq x y z
N MET A 1 -52.87 53.29 -7.38
CA MET A 1 -52.32 52.78 -6.11
C MET A 1 -50.88 53.25 -6.00
N THR A 2 -50.64 54.27 -5.18
CA THR A 2 -49.33 54.87 -4.95
C THR A 2 -48.63 54.09 -3.85
N PHE A 3 -47.59 53.30 -4.19
CA PHE A 3 -46.73 52.64 -3.25
C PHE A 3 -45.85 53.65 -2.50
N ARG A 4 -46.05 53.78 -1.19
CA ARG A 4 -45.16 54.53 -0.30
C ARG A 4 -44.02 53.65 0.13
N PHE A 5 -42.75 54.02 -0.19
CA PHE A 5 -41.54 53.38 0.30
C PHE A 5 -41.36 53.66 1.81
N PRO A 6 -40.93 52.68 2.60
CA PRO A 6 -40.64 52.88 4.02
C PRO A 6 -39.37 53.73 4.22
N ARG A 7 -39.49 54.69 5.16
CA ARG A 7 -38.44 55.70 5.51
C ARG A 7 -37.38 55.20 6.49
N SER A 8 -36.92 53.94 6.38
CA SER A 8 -35.80 53.47 7.21
C SER A 8 -34.57 53.26 6.34
N PRO A 9 -33.44 53.92 6.59
CA PRO A 9 -32.22 53.76 5.80
C PRO A 9 -31.65 52.35 5.87
N ALA A 10 -31.91 51.59 6.96
CA ALA A 10 -31.50 50.20 7.12
C ALA A 10 -32.25 49.26 6.16
N LEU A 11 -33.53 49.48 5.89
CA LEU A 11 -34.33 48.70 4.95
C LEU A 11 -33.93 48.98 3.49
N ALA A 12 -33.55 50.21 3.18
CA ALA A 12 -33.07 50.58 1.83
C ALA A 12 -31.71 49.96 1.54
N VAL A 13 -30.79 49.88 2.51
CA VAL A 13 -29.49 49.21 2.38
C VAL A 13 -29.65 47.71 2.24
N ALA A 14 -30.54 47.09 3.04
CA ALA A 14 -30.81 45.63 2.94
C ALA A 14 -31.44 45.27 1.57
N LEU A 15 -32.34 46.11 1.05
CA LEU A 15 -32.94 45.89 -0.28
C LEU A 15 -31.92 46.08 -1.42
N LEU A 16 -31.01 47.06 -1.29
CA LEU A 16 -29.92 47.28 -2.25
C LEU A 16 -28.90 46.14 -2.22
N CYS A 17 -28.55 45.61 -1.05
CA CYS A 17 -27.68 44.46 -0.93
C CYS A 17 -28.34 43.18 -1.49
N ALA A 18 -29.63 42.97 -1.26
CA ALA A 18 -30.39 41.84 -1.83
C ALA A 18 -30.52 41.95 -3.36
N LEU A 19 -30.76 43.14 -3.89
CA LEU A 19 -30.81 43.38 -5.33
C LEU A 19 -29.42 43.26 -5.99
N ALA A 20 -28.35 43.70 -5.32
CA ALA A 20 -26.98 43.52 -5.80
C ALA A 20 -26.57 42.06 -5.79
N ALA A 21 -26.92 41.32 -4.73
CA ALA A 21 -26.69 39.86 -4.65
C ALA A 21 -27.50 39.08 -5.70
N ALA A 22 -28.75 39.47 -5.97
CA ALA A 22 -29.56 38.88 -7.02
C ALA A 22 -29.03 39.21 -8.43
N HIS A 23 -28.50 40.44 -8.66
CA HIS A 23 -27.86 40.80 -9.94
C HIS A 23 -26.56 40.04 -10.17
N VAL A 24 -25.71 39.93 -9.14
CA VAL A 24 -24.47 39.16 -9.23
C VAL A 24 -24.76 37.66 -9.48
N SER A 25 -25.78 37.10 -8.83
CA SER A 25 -26.20 35.73 -9.09
C SER A 25 -26.76 35.57 -10.52
N ALA A 26 -27.57 36.51 -11.01
CA ALA A 26 -28.12 36.46 -12.36
C ALA A 26 -27.05 36.64 -13.46
N GLU A 27 -26.03 37.48 -13.22
CA GLU A 27 -24.90 37.62 -14.15
C GLU A 27 -24.01 36.35 -14.18
N ILE A 28 -23.86 35.67 -13.06
CA ILE A 28 -23.11 34.40 -13.02
C ILE A 28 -23.84 33.30 -13.83
N PHE A 29 -25.17 33.24 -13.75
CA PHE A 29 -25.98 32.25 -14.49
C PHE A 29 -26.23 32.61 -15.97
N ASN A 30 -26.08 33.86 -16.38
CA ASN A 30 -26.34 34.31 -17.75
C ASN A 30 -25.07 34.54 -18.59
N ARG A 31 -23.87 34.22 -18.11
CA ARG A 31 -22.68 34.27 -18.95
C ARG A 31 -22.77 33.18 -20.02
N LYS A 32 -22.82 33.58 -21.28
CA LYS A 32 -22.62 32.63 -22.39
C LYS A 32 -21.29 31.94 -22.17
N PRO A 33 -21.23 30.63 -22.37
CA PRO A 33 -19.99 29.87 -22.30
C PRO A 33 -18.92 30.54 -23.17
N LYS A 34 -17.72 30.74 -22.62
CA LYS A 34 -16.58 31.34 -23.35
C LYS A 34 -15.93 30.36 -24.32
N SER A 35 -16.27 29.09 -24.21
CA SER A 35 -15.69 27.98 -24.95
C SER A 35 -16.71 26.86 -25.03
N ASP A 36 -16.63 26.05 -26.08
CA ASP A 36 -17.40 24.80 -26.22
C ASP A 36 -16.69 23.59 -25.53
N ASN A 37 -15.54 23.83 -24.92
CA ASN A 37 -14.82 22.80 -24.16
C ASN A 37 -15.45 22.62 -22.78
N PRO A 38 -16.05 21.47 -22.45
CA PRO A 38 -16.70 21.21 -21.17
C PRO A 38 -15.75 21.34 -19.97
N ASP A 39 -14.44 21.11 -20.14
CA ASP A 39 -13.46 21.22 -19.06
C ASP A 39 -13.30 22.66 -18.55
N GLU A 40 -13.50 23.67 -19.42
CA GLU A 40 -13.49 25.09 -19.05
C GLU A 40 -14.73 25.52 -18.27
N HIS A 41 -15.76 24.68 -18.24
CA HIS A 41 -17.02 24.88 -17.52
C HIS A 41 -17.19 23.93 -16.34
N SER A 42 -16.15 23.16 -16.01
CA SER A 42 -16.17 22.20 -14.91
C SER A 42 -15.86 22.87 -13.57
N PHE A 43 -16.35 22.27 -12.50
CA PHE A 43 -16.01 22.61 -11.13
C PHE A 43 -15.49 21.32 -10.45
N PRO A 44 -14.25 21.31 -9.95
CA PRO A 44 -13.69 20.10 -9.36
C PRO A 44 -14.43 19.72 -8.08
N ALA A 45 -14.78 18.44 -7.94
CA ALA A 45 -15.30 17.90 -6.69
C ALA A 45 -14.22 17.92 -5.60
N LEU A 46 -14.63 17.89 -4.32
CA LEU A 46 -13.71 17.79 -3.20
C LEU A 46 -12.86 16.52 -3.32
N GLY A 47 -11.56 16.62 -2.99
CA GLY A 47 -10.61 15.53 -3.15
C GLY A 47 -10.00 15.40 -4.54
N SER A 48 -10.55 16.11 -5.53
CA SER A 48 -9.99 16.16 -6.88
C SER A 48 -8.90 17.23 -7.00
N SER A 49 -7.94 17.01 -7.88
CA SER A 49 -6.97 18.03 -8.26
C SER A 49 -7.61 19.00 -9.25
N ALA A 50 -7.70 20.28 -8.88
CA ALA A 50 -8.33 21.31 -9.72
C ALA A 50 -7.62 21.52 -11.07
N GLU A 51 -6.29 21.39 -11.07
CA GLU A 51 -5.46 21.51 -12.27
C GLU A 51 -4.54 20.29 -12.34
N ARG A 52 -4.82 19.38 -13.25
CA ARG A 52 -4.03 18.17 -13.46
C ARG A 52 -2.92 18.42 -14.48
N LYS A 53 -1.66 18.39 -14.07
CA LYS A 53 -0.52 18.40 -14.99
C LYS A 53 -0.37 17.08 -15.73
N VAL A 54 -0.73 15.98 -15.08
CA VAL A 54 -0.70 14.64 -15.67
C VAL A 54 -2.09 14.04 -15.56
N ASN A 55 -2.78 13.90 -16.69
CA ASN A 55 -4.06 13.23 -16.76
C ASN A 55 -3.86 11.73 -16.86
N ILE A 56 -4.46 10.99 -15.93
CA ILE A 56 -4.50 9.52 -15.89
C ILE A 56 -5.95 9.14 -15.63
N GLU A 57 -6.41 8.13 -16.34
CA GLU A 57 -7.74 7.56 -16.14
C GLU A 57 -7.65 6.43 -15.11
N TRP A 58 -8.34 6.59 -13.99
CA TRP A 58 -8.33 5.64 -12.88
C TRP A 58 -9.55 4.69 -12.87
N ASN A 59 -10.15 4.50 -14.04
CA ASN A 59 -11.26 3.58 -14.27
C ASN A 59 -10.84 2.33 -15.08
N ARG A 60 -9.55 2.06 -15.16
CA ARG A 60 -8.94 0.94 -15.89
C ARG A 60 -7.66 0.49 -15.24
N PHE A 61 -7.23 -0.71 -15.58
CA PHE A 61 -5.94 -1.26 -15.20
C PHE A 61 -4.90 -1.01 -16.31
N TYR A 62 -3.63 -0.98 -15.93
CA TYR A 62 -2.49 -0.77 -16.83
C TYR A 62 -1.56 -1.96 -16.75
N ASP A 63 -1.08 -2.47 -17.88
CA ASP A 63 -0.02 -3.47 -17.91
C ASP A 63 1.31 -2.89 -17.35
N HIS A 64 2.37 -3.68 -17.31
CA HIS A 64 3.65 -3.24 -16.77
C HIS A 64 4.20 -2.03 -17.55
N ALA A 65 4.12 -2.03 -18.87
CA ALA A 65 4.56 -0.91 -19.70
C ALA A 65 3.74 0.35 -19.44
N GLY A 66 2.44 0.24 -19.24
CA GLY A 66 1.54 1.33 -18.89
C GLY A 66 1.86 1.95 -17.53
N LEU A 67 2.13 1.12 -16.50
CA LEU A 67 2.58 1.61 -15.19
C LEU A 67 3.92 2.34 -15.32
N GLY A 68 4.90 1.77 -16.03
CA GLY A 68 6.18 2.41 -16.29
C GLY A 68 6.02 3.78 -17.00
N ALA A 69 5.12 3.85 -17.99
CA ALA A 69 4.81 5.11 -18.69
C ALA A 69 4.16 6.15 -17.75
N ILE A 70 3.30 5.75 -16.83
CA ILE A 70 2.73 6.64 -15.80
C ILE A 70 3.85 7.22 -14.94
N LEU A 71 4.74 6.39 -14.40
CA LEU A 71 5.86 6.83 -13.57
C LEU A 71 6.80 7.77 -14.34
N ALA A 72 7.12 7.45 -15.60
CA ALA A 72 7.96 8.29 -16.45
C ALA A 72 7.32 9.67 -16.72
N ARG A 73 5.99 9.72 -16.95
CA ARG A 73 5.25 10.99 -17.09
C ARG A 73 5.29 11.80 -15.80
N LEU A 74 5.10 11.16 -14.64
CA LEU A 74 5.19 11.84 -13.33
C LEU A 74 6.60 12.39 -13.11
N HIS A 75 7.64 11.61 -13.39
CA HIS A 75 9.02 12.08 -13.26
C HIS A 75 9.32 13.26 -14.20
N LYS A 76 8.86 13.22 -15.43
CA LYS A 76 9.03 14.31 -16.41
C LYS A 76 8.37 15.61 -15.95
N GLU A 77 7.16 15.54 -15.41
CA GLU A 77 6.38 16.71 -15.01
C GLU A 77 6.74 17.26 -13.62
N PHE A 78 7.30 16.39 -12.75
CA PHE A 78 7.67 16.75 -11.38
C PHE A 78 9.14 16.35 -11.04
N PRO A 79 10.14 16.77 -11.87
CA PRO A 79 11.52 16.29 -11.72
C PRO A 79 12.20 16.71 -10.41
N LYS A 80 11.69 17.77 -9.75
CA LYS A 80 12.21 18.23 -8.45
C LYS A 80 11.71 17.40 -7.27
N LEU A 81 10.57 16.71 -7.44
CA LEU A 81 9.98 15.88 -6.40
C LEU A 81 10.38 14.42 -6.55
N THR A 82 10.64 13.97 -7.77
CA THR A 82 10.73 12.55 -8.12
C THR A 82 12.13 12.17 -8.61
N LYS A 83 12.47 10.89 -8.39
CA LYS A 83 13.58 10.20 -9.04
C LYS A 83 13.04 8.82 -9.46
N LEU A 84 13.19 8.48 -10.74
CA LEU A 84 12.75 7.20 -11.29
C LEU A 84 13.98 6.35 -11.64
N TYR A 85 13.99 5.11 -11.18
CA TYR A 85 15.07 4.15 -11.46
C TYR A 85 14.56 2.71 -11.32
N SER A 86 15.30 1.79 -11.93
CA SER A 86 15.10 0.35 -11.71
C SER A 86 15.86 -0.10 -10.48
N ILE A 87 15.28 -1.00 -9.70
CA ILE A 87 15.91 -1.65 -8.54
C ILE A 87 16.35 -3.08 -8.84
N GLY A 88 16.02 -3.60 -10.02
CA GLY A 88 16.34 -4.94 -10.48
C GLY A 88 15.47 -5.34 -11.66
N GLN A 89 15.56 -6.60 -12.04
CA GLN A 89 14.78 -7.17 -13.14
C GLN A 89 14.10 -8.45 -12.69
N SER A 90 12.93 -8.73 -13.27
CA SER A 90 12.21 -9.98 -13.11
C SER A 90 12.93 -11.14 -13.82
N TYR A 91 12.39 -12.33 -13.68
CA TYR A 91 12.89 -13.53 -14.35
C TYR A 91 12.98 -13.35 -15.88
N GLU A 92 11.96 -12.73 -16.50
CA GLU A 92 11.97 -12.44 -17.94
C GLU A 92 12.68 -11.12 -18.31
N GLY A 93 13.34 -10.45 -17.37
CA GLY A 93 14.11 -9.25 -17.61
C GLY A 93 13.33 -7.95 -17.67
N ARG A 94 12.09 -7.91 -17.16
CA ARG A 94 11.33 -6.67 -17.01
C ARG A 94 11.84 -5.87 -15.81
N GLU A 95 11.91 -4.54 -15.97
CA GLU A 95 12.43 -3.66 -14.91
C GLU A 95 11.49 -3.56 -13.71
N LEU A 96 12.01 -3.69 -12.50
CA LEU A 96 11.30 -3.36 -11.27
C LEU A 96 11.47 -1.87 -11.00
N TRP A 97 10.46 -1.08 -11.38
CA TRP A 97 10.51 0.37 -11.27
C TRP A 97 10.26 0.86 -9.85
N CYS A 98 11.12 1.76 -9.37
CA CYS A 98 10.90 2.55 -8.16
C CYS A 98 10.80 4.04 -8.52
N LEU A 99 9.69 4.67 -8.11
CA LEU A 99 9.55 6.12 -8.07
C LEU A 99 9.82 6.60 -6.65
N GLU A 100 10.97 7.20 -6.42
CA GLU A 100 11.28 7.91 -5.18
C GLU A 100 10.66 9.29 -5.23
N LEU A 101 9.85 9.64 -4.22
CA LEU A 101 9.07 10.86 -4.17
C LEU A 101 9.25 11.59 -2.84
N THR A 102 9.81 12.79 -2.88
CA THR A 102 9.98 13.71 -1.74
C THR A 102 10.25 15.11 -2.25
N SER A 103 10.02 16.13 -1.42
CA SER A 103 10.40 17.50 -1.78
C SER A 103 11.90 17.76 -1.51
N PRO A 104 12.48 18.78 -2.16
CA PRO A 104 13.84 19.23 -1.86
C PRO A 104 13.96 20.02 -0.56
N GLN A 105 12.85 20.22 0.16
CA GLN A 105 12.84 20.96 1.43
C GLN A 105 13.27 20.05 2.60
N GLY A 106 13.88 20.65 3.63
CA GLY A 106 14.29 19.92 4.83
C GLY A 106 15.61 19.17 4.67
N ALA A 107 15.67 17.95 5.21
CA ALA A 107 16.86 17.10 5.11
C ALA A 107 17.05 16.52 3.71
N ASP A 108 18.26 16.02 3.44
CA ASP A 108 18.55 15.26 2.23
C ASP A 108 17.63 14.04 2.12
N ARG A 109 17.38 13.60 0.89
CA ARG A 109 16.41 12.53 0.59
C ARG A 109 16.63 11.26 1.40
N ASP A 110 17.87 10.77 1.43
CA ASP A 110 18.32 9.58 2.15
C ASP A 110 18.35 9.74 3.68
N ARG A 111 18.15 10.97 4.15
CA ARG A 111 18.11 11.32 5.58
C ARG A 111 16.69 11.57 6.11
N LYS A 112 15.67 11.53 5.26
CA LYS A 112 14.25 11.60 5.67
C LYS A 112 13.74 10.20 6.03
N PRO A 113 12.85 10.06 7.03
CA PRO A 113 12.14 8.79 7.25
C PRO A 113 11.41 8.33 5.99
N GLY A 114 11.54 7.05 5.66
CA GLY A 114 11.01 6.47 4.43
C GLY A 114 9.72 5.69 4.63
N MET A 115 8.76 5.89 3.72
CA MET A 115 7.59 5.06 3.53
C MET A 115 7.78 4.19 2.30
N TYR A 116 7.90 2.88 2.49
CA TYR A 116 7.96 1.89 1.42
C TYR A 116 6.55 1.46 1.03
N ILE A 117 6.24 1.47 -0.26
CA ILE A 117 4.91 1.13 -0.79
C ILE A 117 5.09 0.27 -2.03
N ASP A 118 4.56 -0.93 -1.99
CA ASP A 118 4.56 -1.83 -3.13
C ASP A 118 3.17 -2.41 -3.41
N GLY A 119 3.08 -3.14 -4.50
CA GLY A 119 1.91 -3.89 -4.86
C GLY A 119 2.21 -4.98 -5.87
N ASN A 120 1.21 -5.80 -6.14
CA ASN A 120 1.22 -6.76 -7.22
C ASN A 120 2.41 -7.75 -7.14
N ILE A 121 2.71 -8.26 -5.93
CA ILE A 121 3.62 -9.39 -5.77
C ILE A 121 2.98 -10.67 -6.36
N HIS A 122 1.65 -10.77 -6.28
CA HIS A 122 0.89 -11.73 -7.04
C HIS A 122 0.40 -11.08 -8.33
N GLY A 123 0.74 -11.66 -9.49
CA GLY A 123 0.52 -11.04 -10.80
C GLY A 123 -0.94 -10.69 -11.10
N ASN A 124 -1.87 -11.55 -10.70
CA ASN A 124 -3.32 -11.37 -10.88
C ASN A 124 -3.97 -10.36 -9.92
N GLU A 125 -3.23 -9.85 -8.94
CA GLU A 125 -3.70 -8.83 -8.00
C GLU A 125 -3.39 -7.43 -8.53
N VAL A 126 -3.84 -7.18 -9.75
CA VAL A 126 -3.43 -6.03 -10.58
C VAL A 126 -3.72 -4.68 -9.93
N GLN A 127 -4.82 -4.55 -9.17
CA GLN A 127 -5.22 -3.28 -8.54
C GLN A 127 -4.14 -2.71 -7.59
N GLY A 128 -3.29 -3.56 -7.01
CA GLY A 128 -2.18 -3.10 -6.16
C GLY A 128 -1.28 -2.09 -6.88
N GLY A 129 -0.96 -2.35 -8.15
CA GLY A 129 -0.17 -1.46 -9.00
C GLY A 129 -0.83 -0.09 -9.19
N GLU A 130 -2.14 -0.06 -9.44
CA GLU A 130 -2.91 1.19 -9.58
C GLU A 130 -2.95 1.97 -8.27
N ALA A 131 -3.10 1.32 -7.13
CA ALA A 131 -3.11 1.98 -5.82
C ALA A 131 -1.77 2.67 -5.52
N VAL A 132 -0.65 2.03 -5.84
CA VAL A 132 0.70 2.62 -5.72
C VAL A 132 0.87 3.79 -6.68
N ALA A 133 0.55 3.61 -7.96
CA ALA A 133 0.68 4.65 -8.98
C ALA A 133 -0.27 5.84 -8.71
N TYR A 134 -1.49 5.58 -8.22
CA TYR A 134 -2.44 6.61 -7.77
C TYR A 134 -1.86 7.44 -6.61
N THR A 135 -1.24 6.78 -5.65
CA THR A 135 -0.59 7.45 -4.50
C THR A 135 0.51 8.41 -4.99
N ALA A 136 1.37 7.94 -5.89
CA ALA A 136 2.40 8.77 -6.50
C ALA A 136 1.82 9.98 -7.26
N TRP A 137 0.83 9.71 -8.11
CA TRP A 137 0.16 10.75 -8.89
C TRP A 137 -0.52 11.78 -7.99
N TYR A 138 -1.27 11.35 -6.97
CA TYR A 138 -1.98 12.25 -6.07
C TYR A 138 -1.02 13.16 -5.30
N LEU A 139 0.04 12.62 -4.72
CA LEU A 139 1.06 13.40 -4.01
C LEU A 139 1.75 14.41 -4.92
N CYS A 140 2.14 14.03 -6.14
CA CYS A 140 2.73 14.92 -7.12
C CYS A 140 1.77 16.08 -7.49
N GLN A 141 0.50 15.77 -7.73
CA GLN A 141 -0.50 16.78 -8.13
C GLN A 141 -0.87 17.75 -7.00
N GLN A 142 -0.80 17.29 -5.74
CA GLN A 142 -1.26 18.04 -4.58
C GLN A 142 -0.15 18.77 -3.82
N TYR A 143 1.13 18.51 -4.14
CA TYR A 143 2.25 19.21 -3.53
C TYR A 143 2.16 20.73 -3.81
N GLY A 144 2.31 21.54 -2.76
CA GLY A 144 2.15 22.98 -2.79
C GLY A 144 0.70 23.49 -2.87
N LYS A 145 -0.29 22.58 -2.98
CA LYS A 145 -1.73 22.92 -3.03
C LYS A 145 -2.47 22.44 -1.79
N LEU A 146 -2.27 21.19 -1.39
CA LEU A 146 -2.85 20.61 -0.19
C LEU A 146 -1.80 20.57 0.92
N ALA A 147 -2.08 21.25 2.05
CA ALA A 147 -1.14 21.38 3.16
C ALA A 147 -0.62 20.04 3.66
N LYS A 148 -1.49 19.00 3.74
CA LYS A 148 -1.08 17.66 4.21
C LYS A 148 -0.12 16.98 3.23
N ALA A 149 -0.36 17.03 1.92
CA ALA A 149 0.53 16.46 0.93
C ALA A 149 1.91 17.16 0.91
N THR A 150 1.90 18.48 1.05
CA THR A 150 3.11 19.30 1.15
C THR A 150 3.89 18.92 2.41
N ASP A 151 3.25 18.87 3.58
CA ASP A 151 3.86 18.50 4.86
C ASP A 151 4.48 17.10 4.81
N LEU A 152 3.79 16.12 4.21
CA LEU A 152 4.31 14.76 4.08
C LEU A 152 5.58 14.72 3.23
N LEU A 153 5.59 15.34 2.06
CA LEU A 153 6.76 15.34 1.17
C LEU A 153 7.93 16.19 1.70
N ASP A 154 7.65 17.23 2.49
CA ASP A 154 8.70 18.03 3.11
C ASP A 154 9.46 17.27 4.21
N HIS A 155 8.78 16.31 4.90
CA HIS A 155 9.37 15.59 6.02
C HIS A 155 9.75 14.14 5.72
N TYR A 156 9.15 13.51 4.70
CA TYR A 156 9.30 12.09 4.42
C TYR A 156 9.69 11.84 2.95
N VAL A 157 10.29 10.68 2.72
CA VAL A 157 10.51 10.13 1.38
C VAL A 157 9.60 8.93 1.18
N PHE A 158 9.00 8.81 0.01
CA PHE A 158 8.16 7.68 -0.41
C PHE A 158 8.91 6.90 -1.50
N TYR A 159 9.02 5.60 -1.30
CA TYR A 159 9.55 4.63 -2.25
C TYR A 159 8.39 3.83 -2.80
N LEU A 160 8.02 4.06 -4.06
CA LEU A 160 6.81 3.54 -4.67
C LEU A 160 7.17 2.55 -5.79
N ILE A 161 6.83 1.28 -5.58
CA ILE A 161 7.12 0.16 -6.49
C ILE A 161 5.78 -0.46 -6.92
N PRO A 162 5.20 -0.05 -8.07
CA PRO A 162 3.83 -0.47 -8.45
C PRO A 162 3.68 -1.97 -8.69
N THR A 163 4.74 -2.66 -9.09
CA THR A 163 4.68 -4.10 -9.28
C THR A 163 6.00 -4.77 -8.91
N ILE A 164 5.92 -5.76 -8.03
CA ILE A 164 7.02 -6.67 -7.71
C ILE A 164 7.09 -7.78 -8.76
N ASN A 165 5.95 -8.21 -9.31
CA ASN A 165 5.81 -9.30 -10.27
C ASN A 165 5.33 -8.79 -11.64
N PRO A 166 6.20 -8.14 -12.43
CA PRO A 166 5.82 -7.63 -13.74
C PRO A 166 5.51 -8.73 -14.75
N ASP A 167 6.13 -9.91 -14.61
CA ASP A 167 5.93 -11.06 -15.52
C ASP A 167 4.52 -11.63 -15.33
N GLY A 168 4.12 -11.96 -14.10
CA GLY A 168 2.78 -12.43 -13.80
C GLY A 168 1.70 -11.39 -14.10
N ARG A 169 2.02 -10.08 -13.93
CA ARG A 169 1.11 -9.00 -14.33
C ARG A 169 0.85 -9.02 -15.83
N ASP A 170 1.89 -9.03 -16.66
CA ASP A 170 1.76 -9.03 -18.11
C ASP A 170 1.11 -10.33 -18.61
N GLN A 171 1.38 -11.47 -17.97
CA GLN A 171 0.69 -12.73 -18.23
C GLN A 171 -0.82 -12.57 -18.04
N TRP A 172 -1.26 -11.99 -16.91
CA TRP A 172 -2.67 -11.75 -16.67
C TRP A 172 -3.30 -10.79 -17.69
N PHE A 173 -2.56 -9.78 -18.16
CA PHE A 173 -3.08 -8.80 -19.13
C PHE A 173 -3.20 -9.35 -20.54
N HIS A 174 -2.19 -10.08 -21.00
CA HIS A 174 -2.01 -10.38 -22.42
C HIS A 174 -2.39 -11.82 -22.82
N HIS A 175 -2.69 -12.66 -21.82
CA HIS A 175 -3.11 -14.04 -22.06
C HIS A 175 -4.50 -14.30 -21.47
N ALA A 176 -5.19 -15.29 -22.00
CA ALA A 176 -6.40 -15.79 -21.38
C ALA A 176 -6.04 -16.35 -20.00
N GLN A 177 -6.81 -15.99 -18.99
CA GLN A 177 -6.52 -16.34 -17.59
C GLN A 177 -7.82 -16.56 -16.83
N THR A 178 -7.71 -17.24 -15.69
CA THR A 178 -8.78 -17.32 -14.70
C THR A 178 -8.72 -16.13 -13.75
N GLN A 179 -9.67 -16.02 -12.83
CA GLN A 179 -9.62 -15.07 -11.71
C GLN A 179 -8.40 -15.32 -10.78
N HIS A 180 -7.82 -16.52 -10.79
CA HIS A 180 -6.80 -16.96 -9.83
C HIS A 180 -5.45 -17.29 -10.47
N SER A 181 -5.39 -17.57 -11.76
CA SER A 181 -4.14 -17.81 -12.49
C SER A 181 -3.35 -16.51 -12.73
N GLY A 182 -2.10 -16.64 -13.20
CA GLY A 182 -1.18 -15.50 -13.30
C GLY A 182 -0.71 -14.97 -11.93
N ARG A 183 -0.84 -15.76 -10.85
CA ARG A 183 -0.46 -15.37 -9.50
C ARG A 183 1.06 -15.31 -9.33
N SER A 184 1.74 -16.35 -9.80
CA SER A 184 3.20 -16.52 -9.75
C SER A 184 3.90 -15.67 -10.82
N GLY A 185 5.24 -15.66 -10.80
CA GLY A 185 6.04 -15.23 -11.96
C GLY A 185 6.07 -16.32 -13.04
N LEU A 186 6.93 -16.13 -14.03
CA LEU A 186 7.07 -17.03 -15.19
C LEU A 186 8.37 -17.86 -15.17
N ARG A 187 8.95 -18.09 -13.98
CA ARG A 187 10.01 -19.08 -13.84
C ARG A 187 9.37 -20.46 -13.96
N PRO A 188 9.85 -21.33 -14.87
CA PRO A 188 9.29 -22.68 -15.03
C PRO A 188 9.29 -23.48 -13.72
N TYR A 189 8.22 -24.19 -13.47
CA TYR A 189 8.03 -24.99 -12.27
C TYR A 189 7.24 -26.26 -12.61
N ASP A 190 7.72 -27.40 -12.21
CA ASP A 190 7.14 -28.73 -12.40
C ASP A 190 6.24 -29.02 -11.18
N ASP A 191 4.92 -28.86 -11.32
CA ASP A 191 3.94 -28.94 -10.22
C ASP A 191 3.56 -30.39 -9.91
N ASP A 192 3.52 -31.27 -10.92
CA ASP A 192 3.11 -32.67 -10.82
C ASP A 192 4.30 -33.63 -10.60
N HIS A 193 5.54 -33.15 -10.86
CA HIS A 193 6.82 -33.85 -10.66
C HIS A 193 7.08 -34.98 -11.66
N ASP A 194 6.64 -34.83 -12.89
CA ASP A 194 6.90 -35.76 -13.98
C ASP A 194 8.27 -35.49 -14.68
N GLY A 195 8.87 -34.31 -14.45
CA GLY A 195 10.18 -33.90 -14.97
C GLY A 195 10.11 -32.93 -16.16
N VAL A 196 8.94 -32.55 -16.59
CA VAL A 196 8.66 -31.43 -17.49
C VAL A 196 8.11 -30.26 -16.67
N ALA A 197 8.00 -29.10 -17.18
CA ALA A 197 7.50 -27.95 -16.43
C ALA A 197 6.57 -27.11 -17.30
N ASP A 198 5.47 -26.69 -16.71
CA ASP A 198 4.46 -25.82 -17.33
C ASP A 198 3.87 -26.41 -18.64
N GLU A 199 3.68 -27.74 -18.76
CA GLU A 199 3.27 -28.40 -20.00
C GLU A 199 1.76 -28.54 -20.19
N ASP A 200 0.96 -28.42 -19.11
CA ASP A 200 -0.50 -28.50 -19.19
C ASP A 200 -1.19 -27.32 -18.53
N ASP A 201 -1.05 -26.14 -19.19
CA ASP A 201 -1.70 -24.90 -18.77
C ASP A 201 -3.15 -24.85 -19.28
N TYR A 202 -3.91 -23.86 -18.78
CA TYR A 202 -5.28 -23.57 -19.19
C TYR A 202 -5.36 -23.18 -20.67
N ASP A 203 -6.37 -23.69 -21.38
CA ASP A 203 -6.66 -23.34 -22.78
C ASP A 203 -7.90 -22.47 -22.90
N ASP A 204 -7.82 -21.40 -23.64
CA ASP A 204 -8.97 -20.60 -24.09
C ASP A 204 -9.63 -21.32 -25.26
N LEU A 205 -10.52 -22.26 -24.95
CA LEU A 205 -11.09 -23.18 -25.91
C LEU A 205 -12.04 -22.52 -26.92
N ASP A 206 -12.72 -21.45 -26.52
CA ASP A 206 -13.65 -20.71 -27.34
C ASP A 206 -13.08 -19.42 -27.95
N GLY A 207 -11.85 -19.02 -27.52
CA GLY A 207 -11.11 -17.88 -28.05
C GLY A 207 -11.67 -16.54 -27.59
N ASP A 208 -12.35 -16.47 -26.43
CA ASP A 208 -12.97 -15.25 -25.92
C ASP A 208 -12.05 -14.39 -25.03
N GLY A 209 -10.85 -14.88 -24.69
CA GLY A 209 -9.82 -14.22 -23.88
C GLY A 209 -9.96 -14.46 -22.38
N SER A 210 -10.86 -15.33 -21.95
CA SER A 210 -11.06 -15.70 -20.54
C SER A 210 -11.05 -17.21 -20.39
N ILE A 211 -10.47 -17.72 -19.34
CA ILE A 211 -10.58 -19.12 -18.94
C ILE A 211 -11.77 -19.23 -18.00
N THR A 212 -12.88 -19.78 -18.48
CA THR A 212 -14.11 -19.95 -17.71
C THR A 212 -14.33 -21.40 -17.27
N GLN A 213 -15.54 -21.81 -16.98
CA GLN A 213 -15.83 -23.16 -16.51
C GLN A 213 -16.39 -24.04 -17.60
N MET A 214 -16.03 -25.32 -17.56
CA MET A 214 -16.65 -26.39 -18.36
C MET A 214 -17.71 -27.12 -17.55
N ARG A 215 -18.86 -27.45 -18.18
CA ARG A 215 -19.89 -28.31 -17.57
C ARG A 215 -20.44 -29.32 -18.59
N ILE A 216 -20.81 -30.47 -18.07
CA ILE A 216 -21.48 -31.51 -18.88
C ILE A 216 -22.85 -31.84 -18.29
N ARG A 217 -23.84 -32.10 -19.14
CA ARG A 217 -25.16 -32.64 -18.70
C ARG A 217 -24.99 -34.01 -18.09
N ASP A 218 -25.41 -34.12 -16.85
CA ASP A 218 -25.35 -35.33 -16.06
C ASP A 218 -26.60 -35.47 -15.19
N PRO A 219 -27.46 -36.47 -15.40
CA PRO A 219 -28.68 -36.67 -14.63
C PRO A 219 -28.40 -37.02 -13.15
N ASN A 220 -27.14 -37.34 -12.80
CA ASN A 220 -26.67 -37.59 -11.44
C ASN A 220 -25.74 -36.46 -10.94
N GLY A 221 -25.60 -35.39 -11.71
CA GLY A 221 -24.74 -34.25 -11.39
C GLY A 221 -25.20 -33.54 -10.12
N ARG A 222 -24.30 -32.78 -9.53
CA ARG A 222 -24.53 -32.04 -8.28
C ARG A 222 -24.96 -30.59 -8.52
N TRP A 223 -24.85 -30.10 -9.76
CA TRP A 223 -25.05 -28.70 -10.08
C TRP A 223 -26.29 -28.48 -10.91
N LYS A 224 -26.95 -27.34 -10.72
CA LYS A 224 -28.07 -26.86 -11.53
C LYS A 224 -27.89 -25.38 -11.87
N PRO A 225 -28.47 -24.88 -12.99
CA PRO A 225 -28.47 -23.46 -13.28
C PRO A 225 -29.08 -22.65 -12.14
N HIS A 226 -28.49 -21.48 -11.83
CA HIS A 226 -29.05 -20.57 -10.83
C HIS A 226 -30.46 -20.14 -11.25
N PRO A 227 -31.47 -20.17 -10.35
CA PRO A 227 -32.87 -19.92 -10.71
C PRO A 227 -33.12 -18.55 -11.36
N ASP A 228 -32.40 -17.50 -10.91
CA ASP A 228 -32.55 -16.13 -11.42
C ASP A 228 -31.54 -15.76 -12.50
N TYR A 229 -30.39 -16.47 -12.56
CA TYR A 229 -29.26 -16.18 -13.47
C TYR A 229 -28.74 -17.45 -14.16
N PRO A 230 -29.62 -18.22 -14.83
CA PRO A 230 -29.25 -19.53 -15.41
C PRO A 230 -28.24 -19.44 -16.54
N ASP A 231 -28.11 -18.25 -17.16
CA ASP A 231 -27.28 -18.05 -18.34
C ASP A 231 -25.77 -18.09 -18.03
N PHE A 232 -25.37 -17.87 -16.75
CA PHE A 232 -23.95 -17.75 -16.38
C PHE A 232 -23.61 -18.23 -14.97
N LEU A 233 -24.57 -18.44 -14.07
CA LEU A 233 -24.32 -18.96 -12.72
C LEU A 233 -24.85 -20.37 -12.55
N MET A 234 -24.13 -21.15 -11.75
CA MET A 234 -24.51 -22.47 -11.29
C MET A 234 -24.66 -22.46 -9.75
N VAL A 235 -25.57 -23.27 -9.25
CA VAL A 235 -25.71 -23.52 -7.81
C VAL A 235 -25.67 -25.01 -7.55
N GLU A 236 -25.12 -25.39 -6.41
CA GLU A 236 -25.15 -26.78 -5.99
C GLU A 236 -26.58 -27.18 -5.61
N ALA A 237 -27.04 -28.32 -6.08
CA ALA A 237 -28.33 -28.87 -5.70
C ALA A 237 -28.34 -29.23 -4.21
N ALA A 238 -29.46 -29.00 -3.51
CA ALA A 238 -29.60 -29.41 -2.13
C ALA A 238 -29.46 -30.94 -1.99
N ALA A 239 -29.12 -31.41 -0.79
CA ALA A 239 -28.84 -32.84 -0.55
C ALA A 239 -30.00 -33.78 -0.91
N ASP A 240 -31.24 -33.28 -0.95
CA ASP A 240 -32.48 -33.97 -1.31
C ASP A 240 -32.94 -33.65 -2.76
N GLU A 241 -32.18 -32.85 -3.51
CA GLU A 241 -32.45 -32.49 -4.90
C GLU A 241 -31.48 -33.17 -5.86
N LYS A 242 -31.88 -33.37 -7.08
CA LYS A 242 -31.01 -33.77 -8.19
C LYS A 242 -30.53 -32.54 -8.94
N GLY A 243 -29.25 -32.51 -9.21
CA GLY A 243 -28.70 -31.57 -10.17
C GLY A 243 -28.92 -32.05 -11.63
N GLU A 244 -28.42 -31.29 -12.56
CA GLU A 244 -28.53 -31.53 -14.00
C GLU A 244 -27.16 -31.56 -14.70
N TYR A 245 -26.12 -31.11 -13.98
CA TYR A 245 -24.78 -30.94 -14.53
C TYR A 245 -23.71 -31.42 -13.55
N THR A 246 -22.62 -31.89 -14.11
CA THR A 246 -21.30 -32.01 -13.44
C THR A 246 -20.40 -30.90 -13.99
N LEU A 247 -19.71 -30.17 -13.09
CA LEU A 247 -18.65 -29.25 -13.49
C LEU A 247 -17.38 -30.05 -13.74
N LEU A 248 -16.73 -29.80 -14.88
CA LEU A 248 -15.52 -30.51 -15.32
C LEU A 248 -14.24 -29.76 -14.93
N GLY A 249 -14.34 -28.55 -14.39
CA GLY A 249 -13.22 -27.69 -14.07
C GLY A 249 -13.19 -26.46 -14.97
N LEU A 250 -12.02 -25.84 -15.04
CA LEU A 250 -11.74 -24.71 -15.91
C LEU A 250 -11.46 -25.19 -17.33
N GLU A 251 -11.57 -24.27 -18.30
CA GLU A 251 -11.26 -24.56 -19.70
C GLU A 251 -9.83 -25.08 -19.88
N GLY A 252 -9.68 -26.12 -20.66
CA GLY A 252 -8.42 -26.75 -21.01
C GLY A 252 -8.61 -28.14 -21.57
N ILE A 253 -7.55 -28.70 -22.13
CA ILE A 253 -7.45 -30.06 -22.64
C ILE A 253 -6.27 -30.75 -21.95
N ASP A 254 -6.17 -32.03 -22.10
CA ASP A 254 -5.01 -32.86 -21.74
C ASP A 254 -3.93 -32.61 -22.80
N ASN A 255 -2.96 -31.72 -22.50
CA ASN A 255 -1.94 -31.26 -23.45
C ASN A 255 -0.76 -32.21 -23.59
N ASP A 256 -0.44 -32.99 -22.54
CA ASP A 256 0.68 -33.90 -22.49
C ASP A 256 0.28 -35.39 -22.72
N GLY A 257 -0.99 -35.72 -22.52
CA GLY A 257 -1.57 -37.05 -22.79
C GLY A 257 -1.56 -37.99 -21.59
N ASP A 258 -1.45 -37.48 -20.37
CA ASP A 258 -1.47 -38.26 -19.14
C ASP A 258 -2.89 -38.60 -18.65
N GLY A 259 -3.91 -37.93 -19.21
CA GLY A 259 -5.34 -38.13 -18.93
C GLY A 259 -5.92 -37.17 -17.88
N LEU A 260 -5.14 -36.21 -17.38
CA LEU A 260 -5.60 -35.09 -16.57
C LEU A 260 -5.81 -33.86 -17.44
N VAL A 261 -6.18 -32.73 -16.85
CA VAL A 261 -6.43 -31.48 -17.58
C VAL A 261 -6.06 -30.32 -16.66
N ASN A 262 -5.18 -29.45 -17.10
CA ASN A 262 -4.72 -28.26 -16.37
C ASN A 262 -4.00 -28.58 -15.04
N GLU A 263 -3.19 -29.65 -14.94
CA GLU A 263 -2.52 -30.02 -13.68
C GLU A 263 -1.16 -29.36 -13.49
N ASP A 264 -0.47 -28.91 -14.55
CA ASP A 264 0.81 -28.20 -14.47
C ASP A 264 0.76 -26.84 -15.18
N PRO A 265 -0.09 -25.89 -14.67
CA PRO A 265 -0.19 -24.59 -15.24
C PRO A 265 1.03 -23.72 -14.90
N ALA A 266 1.38 -22.79 -15.81
CA ALA A 266 2.50 -21.88 -15.60
C ALA A 266 2.47 -21.21 -14.23
N GLY A 267 3.55 -21.39 -13.45
CA GLY A 267 3.77 -20.70 -12.19
C GLY A 267 3.96 -21.56 -10.94
N GLY A 268 2.99 -22.30 -10.46
CA GLY A 268 3.05 -23.23 -9.31
C GLY A 268 3.68 -22.78 -7.99
N TYR A 269 4.31 -21.60 -7.93
CA TYR A 269 4.98 -21.07 -6.75
C TYR A 269 4.39 -19.74 -6.26
N ASP A 270 4.84 -19.27 -5.10
CA ASP A 270 4.34 -18.03 -4.49
C ASP A 270 5.50 -17.15 -4.03
N MET A 271 5.69 -15.99 -4.68
CA MET A 271 6.72 -15.02 -4.32
C MET A 271 6.59 -14.55 -2.87
N ASN A 272 5.38 -14.53 -2.33
CA ASN A 272 5.13 -14.18 -0.93
C ASN A 272 5.29 -15.37 0.05
N ARG A 273 6.07 -16.38 -0.35
CA ARG A 273 6.56 -17.48 0.48
C ARG A 273 8.08 -17.63 0.40
N ASN A 274 8.76 -16.75 -0.34
CA ASN A 274 10.19 -16.83 -0.65
C ASN A 274 11.07 -15.89 0.19
N TRP A 275 10.56 -15.33 1.30
CA TRP A 275 11.26 -14.39 2.17
C TRP A 275 11.98 -15.08 3.32
N ALA A 276 13.13 -14.57 3.78
CA ALA A 276 14.03 -15.26 4.68
C ALA A 276 13.54 -15.44 6.12
N TRP A 277 12.55 -14.66 6.58
CA TRP A 277 12.07 -14.81 7.96
C TRP A 277 11.08 -15.96 8.08
N ASP A 278 11.36 -16.90 9.00
CA ASP A 278 10.55 -18.10 9.20
C ASP A 278 10.29 -18.92 7.91
N TRP A 279 11.15 -18.83 6.92
CA TRP A 279 11.02 -19.59 5.68
C TRP A 279 11.00 -21.09 5.95
N GLN A 280 10.17 -21.82 5.22
CA GLN A 280 10.10 -23.28 5.27
C GLN A 280 10.19 -23.85 3.84
N PRO A 281 10.78 -25.04 3.68
CA PRO A 281 10.90 -25.67 2.37
C PRO A 281 9.54 -26.06 1.79
N ASN A 282 9.50 -26.29 0.47
CA ASN A 282 8.28 -26.48 -0.31
C ASN A 282 7.34 -27.57 0.23
N TYR A 283 7.89 -28.65 0.82
CA TYR A 283 7.09 -29.74 1.42
C TYR A 283 6.37 -29.35 2.73
N ILE A 284 6.71 -28.19 3.34
CA ILE A 284 6.00 -27.61 4.49
C ILE A 284 5.17 -26.41 4.05
N GLN A 285 5.76 -25.50 3.26
CA GLN A 285 5.11 -24.33 2.69
C GLN A 285 5.13 -24.43 1.17
N ARG A 286 4.05 -24.94 0.57
CA ARG A 286 3.92 -24.97 -0.90
C ARG A 286 4.20 -23.60 -1.50
N GLY A 287 4.95 -23.57 -2.59
CA GLY A 287 5.32 -22.36 -3.32
C GLY A 287 6.55 -21.63 -2.78
N ALA A 288 7.23 -22.12 -1.73
CA ALA A 288 8.36 -21.44 -1.10
C ALA A 288 9.66 -21.43 -1.94
N GLN A 289 9.72 -22.18 -3.03
CA GLN A 289 10.89 -22.33 -3.90
C GLN A 289 12.11 -22.97 -3.19
N ASP A 290 13.27 -22.94 -3.83
CA ASP A 290 14.47 -23.70 -3.44
C ASP A 290 15.08 -23.21 -2.11
N TYR A 291 15.15 -21.90 -1.93
CA TYR A 291 15.73 -21.23 -0.76
C TYR A 291 15.22 -19.79 -0.68
N PRO A 292 15.34 -19.12 0.49
CA PRO A 292 14.89 -17.75 0.65
C PRO A 292 15.57 -16.81 -0.34
N PHE A 293 14.78 -15.94 -0.98
CA PHE A 293 15.25 -15.01 -2.02
C PHE A 293 15.89 -15.71 -3.23
N SER A 294 15.40 -16.89 -3.58
CA SER A 294 15.82 -17.58 -4.81
C SER A 294 15.27 -16.92 -6.08
N LEU A 295 14.20 -16.13 -5.95
CA LEU A 295 13.60 -15.39 -7.04
C LEU A 295 14.27 -14.02 -7.20
N PRO A 296 14.56 -13.57 -8.44
CA PRO A 296 15.23 -12.29 -8.67
C PRO A 296 14.42 -11.10 -8.16
N GLU A 297 13.10 -11.13 -8.23
CA GLU A 297 12.19 -10.09 -7.78
C GLU A 297 12.27 -9.91 -6.27
N THR A 298 12.10 -10.99 -5.50
CA THR A 298 12.16 -10.94 -4.02
C THR A 298 13.55 -10.52 -3.54
N ARG A 299 14.61 -10.96 -4.23
CA ARG A 299 15.98 -10.55 -3.95
C ARG A 299 16.19 -9.06 -4.20
N ALA A 300 15.73 -8.53 -5.33
CA ALA A 300 15.85 -7.12 -5.67
C ALA A 300 15.16 -6.22 -4.62
N ILE A 301 13.97 -6.60 -4.18
CA ILE A 301 13.27 -5.88 -3.11
C ILE A 301 14.03 -5.98 -1.78
N ALA A 302 14.51 -7.17 -1.41
CA ALA A 302 15.25 -7.35 -0.17
C ALA A 302 16.53 -6.51 -0.14
N ASP A 303 17.32 -6.51 -1.22
CA ASP A 303 18.53 -5.70 -1.36
C ASP A 303 18.17 -4.19 -1.28
N PHE A 304 17.12 -3.76 -1.98
CA PHE A 304 16.63 -2.39 -1.91
C PHE A 304 16.29 -1.95 -0.48
N VAL A 305 15.52 -2.75 0.27
CA VAL A 305 15.15 -2.43 1.66
C VAL A 305 16.37 -2.44 2.60
N ILE A 306 17.35 -3.32 2.35
CA ILE A 306 18.60 -3.36 3.13
C ILE A 306 19.41 -2.08 2.91
N ASP A 307 19.50 -1.60 1.67
CA ASP A 307 20.25 -0.40 1.29
C ASP A 307 19.53 0.91 1.70
N HIS A 308 18.26 0.84 2.11
CA HIS A 308 17.48 1.99 2.56
C HIS A 308 17.12 1.89 4.07
N PRO A 309 18.08 2.00 5.00
CA PRO A 309 17.86 1.84 6.43
C PRO A 309 16.95 2.92 7.04
N ASN A 310 16.62 3.97 6.28
CA ASN A 310 15.68 5.02 6.66
C ASN A 310 14.20 4.61 6.50
N ILE A 311 13.89 3.45 5.93
CA ILE A 311 12.51 2.96 5.83
C ILE A 311 11.97 2.67 7.24
N ALA A 312 10.99 3.45 7.65
CA ALA A 312 10.36 3.39 8.98
C ALA A 312 8.98 2.71 8.97
N ALA A 313 8.30 2.75 7.82
CA ALA A 313 6.98 2.15 7.65
C ALA A 313 6.81 1.56 6.24
N PHE A 314 5.89 0.59 6.10
CA PHE A 314 5.57 0.00 4.79
C PHE A 314 4.08 -0.25 4.61
N GLN A 315 3.66 -0.33 3.34
CA GLN A 315 2.35 -0.73 2.90
C GLN A 315 2.49 -1.60 1.65
N SER A 316 2.09 -2.87 1.74
CA SER A 316 2.05 -3.80 0.61
C SER A 316 0.61 -4.04 0.17
N TYR A 317 0.29 -3.86 -1.11
CA TYR A 317 -1.05 -4.00 -1.64
C TYR A 317 -1.26 -5.34 -2.32
N HIS A 318 -2.28 -6.04 -1.85
CA HIS A 318 -2.78 -7.33 -2.33
C HIS A 318 -4.24 -7.24 -2.75
N ASN A 319 -4.78 -8.25 -3.36
CA ASN A 319 -6.19 -8.50 -3.61
C ASN A 319 -6.54 -9.94 -3.21
N PHE A 320 -7.64 -10.14 -2.54
CA PHE A 320 -8.71 -9.25 -2.17
C PHE A 320 -9.30 -9.69 -0.81
N GLY A 321 -10.27 -8.96 -0.29
CA GLY A 321 -11.02 -9.37 0.91
C GLY A 321 -11.40 -8.24 1.86
N GLY A 322 -10.81 -7.05 1.68
CA GLY A 322 -11.00 -5.91 2.58
C GLY A 322 -10.35 -6.17 3.94
N MET A 323 -9.04 -6.44 3.94
CA MET A 323 -8.29 -6.77 5.15
C MET A 323 -7.06 -5.89 5.30
N LEU A 324 -6.77 -5.52 6.55
CA LEU A 324 -5.52 -4.91 6.97
C LEU A 324 -4.75 -5.97 7.75
N LEU A 325 -3.92 -6.72 7.04
CA LEU A 325 -3.17 -7.84 7.59
C LEU A 325 -1.91 -7.34 8.30
N ARG A 326 -1.58 -7.98 9.40
CA ARG A 326 -0.36 -7.74 10.17
C ARG A 326 0.24 -9.06 10.66
N SER A 327 1.54 -9.03 10.86
CA SER A 327 2.28 -10.15 11.45
C SER A 327 1.70 -10.57 12.82
N PRO A 328 1.99 -11.77 13.32
CA PRO A 328 2.82 -12.78 12.68
C PRO A 328 2.02 -13.67 11.72
N GLY A 329 2.73 -14.27 10.75
CA GLY A 329 2.16 -15.23 9.81
C GLY A 329 1.97 -16.62 10.38
N ARG A 330 2.64 -16.97 11.50
CA ARG A 330 2.54 -18.30 12.13
C ARG A 330 2.24 -18.25 13.61
N GLU A 331 1.68 -19.31 14.14
CA GLU A 331 1.53 -19.52 15.59
C GLU A 331 2.91 -19.54 16.26
N GLY A 332 3.02 -18.85 17.40
CA GLY A 332 4.28 -18.70 18.13
C GLY A 332 5.22 -17.64 17.56
N GLY A 333 4.91 -17.02 16.42
CA GLY A 333 5.49 -15.77 16.01
C GLY A 333 5.14 -14.65 17.01
N ASN A 334 6.02 -13.70 17.24
CA ASN A 334 5.83 -12.71 18.28
C ASN A 334 6.01 -11.28 17.75
N ILE A 335 4.93 -10.50 17.80
CA ILE A 335 5.04 -9.04 17.74
C ILE A 335 5.21 -8.53 19.17
N ARG A 336 6.18 -7.65 19.38
CA ARG A 336 6.44 -7.08 20.68
C ARG A 336 5.33 -6.13 21.10
N GLY A 337 4.94 -6.18 22.37
CA GLY A 337 3.77 -5.46 22.88
C GLY A 337 3.68 -3.97 22.51
N PRO A 338 4.75 -3.15 22.61
CA PRO A 338 4.69 -1.75 22.16
C PRO A 338 4.44 -1.59 20.65
N ASP A 339 5.01 -2.47 19.83
CA ASP A 339 4.84 -2.45 18.38
C ASP A 339 3.42 -2.90 18.01
N GLU A 340 2.89 -3.94 18.68
CA GLU A 340 1.51 -4.40 18.53
C GLU A 340 0.50 -3.30 18.87
N ALA A 341 0.74 -2.53 19.95
CA ALA A 341 -0.11 -1.40 20.31
C ALA A 341 -0.10 -0.32 19.23
N THR A 342 1.06 -0.04 18.64
CA THR A 342 1.21 0.91 17.53
C THR A 342 0.47 0.45 16.28
N LEU A 343 0.66 -0.80 15.87
CA LEU A 343 -0.04 -1.41 14.74
C LEU A 343 -1.56 -1.39 14.93
N SER A 344 -2.03 -1.84 16.10
CA SER A 344 -3.45 -1.87 16.41
C SER A 344 -4.10 -0.49 16.38
N PHE A 345 -3.40 0.55 16.87
CA PHE A 345 -3.91 1.92 16.82
C PHE A 345 -4.04 2.46 15.40
N ILE A 346 -3.02 2.22 14.56
CA ILE A 346 -3.02 2.63 13.15
C ILE A 346 -4.13 1.89 12.39
N ALA A 347 -4.23 0.56 12.56
CA ALA A 347 -5.24 -0.27 11.91
C ALA A 347 -6.67 0.13 12.28
N ALA A 348 -6.95 0.42 13.56
CA ALA A 348 -8.26 0.87 14.01
C ALA A 348 -8.71 2.20 13.35
N ARG A 349 -7.77 3.03 12.94
CA ARG A 349 -8.06 4.21 12.13
C ARG A 349 -8.32 3.83 10.67
N GLY A 350 -7.56 2.87 10.14
CA GLY A 350 -7.75 2.32 8.79
C GLY A 350 -9.14 1.76 8.59
N GLU A 351 -9.65 0.95 9.52
CA GLU A 351 -11.02 0.40 9.50
C GLU A 351 -12.12 1.47 9.41
N LYS A 352 -11.85 2.69 9.89
CA LYS A 352 -12.79 3.81 9.76
C LYS A 352 -12.69 4.56 8.43
N MET A 353 -11.58 4.43 7.74
CA MET A 353 -11.32 5.08 6.45
C MET A 353 -11.70 4.17 5.27
N LEU A 354 -11.59 2.86 5.49
CA LEU A 354 -11.79 1.79 4.51
C LEU A 354 -13.09 1.03 4.85
N PRO A 355 -14.21 1.30 4.17
CA PRO A 355 -15.46 0.62 4.45
C PRO A 355 -15.33 -0.89 4.28
N TYR A 356 -15.87 -1.64 5.25
CA TYR A 356 -15.90 -3.12 5.26
C TYR A 356 -14.55 -3.81 5.41
N TYR A 357 -13.46 -3.07 5.66
CA TYR A 357 -12.16 -3.65 5.98
C TYR A 357 -12.08 -4.06 7.46
N ARG A 358 -11.27 -5.08 7.72
CA ARG A 358 -10.96 -5.57 9.08
C ARG A 358 -9.46 -5.67 9.27
N SER A 359 -9.00 -5.27 10.45
CA SER A 359 -7.63 -5.55 10.88
C SER A 359 -7.54 -6.98 11.39
N MET A 360 -6.58 -7.74 10.88
CA MET A 360 -6.44 -9.17 11.15
C MET A 360 -4.97 -9.54 11.37
N VAL A 361 -4.76 -10.51 12.26
CA VAL A 361 -3.45 -11.18 12.44
C VAL A 361 -3.45 -12.41 11.56
N ILE A 362 -2.47 -12.53 10.65
CA ILE A 362 -2.48 -13.54 9.58
C ILE A 362 -2.72 -14.96 10.12
N TRP A 363 -1.86 -15.46 11.00
CA TRP A 363 -1.96 -16.85 11.46
C TRP A 363 -3.24 -17.16 12.23
N LYS A 364 -3.77 -16.16 12.95
CA LYS A 364 -4.90 -16.34 13.86
C LYS A 364 -6.24 -16.20 13.16
N ASP A 365 -6.32 -15.24 12.24
CA ASP A 365 -7.59 -14.80 11.66
C ASP A 365 -7.78 -15.29 10.21
N LEU A 366 -6.71 -15.80 9.57
CA LEU A 366 -6.73 -16.40 8.23
C LEU A 366 -6.16 -17.81 8.22
N TYR A 367 -4.85 -17.95 8.06
CA TYR A 367 -4.13 -19.21 7.98
C TYR A 367 -2.64 -19.01 8.27
N THR A 368 -1.91 -20.10 8.54
CA THR A 368 -0.47 -20.03 8.75
C THR A 368 0.27 -19.74 7.45
N VAL A 369 1.18 -18.78 7.49
CA VAL A 369 2.08 -18.38 6.41
C VAL A 369 3.51 -18.45 6.89
N TRP A 370 4.37 -19.07 6.08
CA TRP A 370 5.80 -19.12 6.27
C TRP A 370 6.51 -18.35 5.16
N GLY A 371 7.60 -17.64 5.47
CA GLY A 371 8.39 -16.94 4.47
C GLY A 371 7.64 -15.79 3.77
N GLY A 372 6.73 -15.09 4.48
CA GLY A 372 6.00 -13.94 3.96
C GLY A 372 6.80 -12.63 4.08
N GLU A 373 6.56 -11.71 3.13
CA GLU A 373 7.18 -10.39 3.09
C GLU A 373 6.96 -9.58 4.37
N ILE A 374 5.73 -9.51 4.83
CA ILE A 374 5.34 -8.74 6.02
C ILE A 374 6.11 -9.16 7.27
N ASP A 375 6.33 -10.47 7.44
CA ASP A 375 7.09 -10.99 8.58
C ASP A 375 8.57 -10.66 8.47
N TRP A 376 9.12 -10.66 7.27
CA TRP A 376 10.51 -10.27 7.05
C TRP A 376 10.71 -8.76 7.28
N LEU A 377 9.83 -7.91 6.75
CA LEU A 377 9.90 -6.47 6.95
C LEU A 377 9.80 -6.08 8.42
N TYR A 378 8.90 -6.69 9.18
CA TYR A 378 8.80 -6.42 10.61
C TYR A 378 9.92 -7.08 11.41
N SER A 379 10.09 -8.39 11.28
CA SER A 379 10.92 -9.16 12.20
C SER A 379 12.41 -9.04 11.91
N ALA A 380 12.82 -8.97 10.63
CA ALA A 380 14.21 -8.84 10.22
C ALA A 380 14.66 -7.38 10.03
N ARG A 381 13.74 -6.46 9.73
CA ARG A 381 14.07 -5.06 9.44
C ARG A 381 13.51 -4.06 10.47
N GLY A 382 12.62 -4.49 11.38
CA GLY A 382 12.03 -3.64 12.41
C GLY A 382 11.17 -2.51 11.83
N ILE A 383 10.45 -2.78 10.74
CA ILE A 383 9.62 -1.80 10.03
C ILE A 383 8.15 -2.04 10.37
N ILE A 384 7.41 -0.99 10.72
CA ILE A 384 5.97 -1.06 11.03
C ILE A 384 5.16 -1.01 9.75
N GLY A 385 4.28 -1.97 9.52
CA GLY A 385 3.44 -1.93 8.32
C GLY A 385 2.33 -2.96 8.23
N PHE A 386 1.67 -2.94 7.09
CA PHE A 386 0.50 -3.76 6.79
C PHE A 386 0.60 -4.33 5.38
N THR A 387 0.08 -5.54 5.22
CA THR A 387 -0.39 -6.02 3.92
C THR A 387 -1.88 -5.71 3.83
N SER A 388 -2.27 -4.95 2.82
CA SER A 388 -3.67 -4.57 2.60
C SER A 388 -4.24 -5.40 1.45
N GLU A 389 -5.17 -6.28 1.77
CA GLU A 389 -6.00 -7.02 0.80
C GLU A 389 -7.11 -6.08 0.32
N ILE A 390 -6.80 -5.29 -0.72
CA ILE A 390 -7.68 -4.23 -1.19
C ILE A 390 -8.86 -4.81 -1.99
N TRP A 391 -9.98 -4.06 -2.01
CA TRP A 391 -11.25 -4.47 -2.57
C TRP A 391 -11.97 -5.57 -1.77
N ASN A 392 -13.27 -5.53 -1.76
CA ASN A 392 -14.12 -6.59 -1.25
C ASN A 392 -15.54 -6.51 -1.85
N LEU A 393 -16.18 -7.66 -2.01
CA LEU A 393 -17.51 -7.76 -2.60
C LEU A 393 -18.62 -7.09 -1.76
N ARG A 394 -18.42 -6.85 -0.45
CA ARG A 394 -19.36 -6.07 0.38
C ARG A 394 -19.53 -4.65 -0.12
N SER A 395 -18.54 -4.11 -0.83
CA SER A 395 -18.61 -2.79 -1.45
C SER A 395 -19.62 -2.72 -2.61
N LEU A 396 -19.98 -3.84 -3.24
CA LEU A 396 -21.00 -3.88 -4.31
C LEU A 396 -22.35 -3.35 -3.83
N ASN A 397 -22.83 -3.88 -2.71
CA ASN A 397 -24.13 -3.54 -2.16
C ASN A 397 -24.06 -2.59 -0.95
N LYS A 398 -22.83 -2.12 -0.62
CA LYS A 398 -22.55 -1.23 0.53
C LYS A 398 -23.13 -1.76 1.83
N THR A 399 -22.95 -3.05 2.10
CA THR A 399 -23.47 -3.76 3.28
C THR A 399 -22.36 -4.51 4.01
N ASN A 400 -22.55 -4.73 5.32
CA ASN A 400 -21.64 -5.56 6.12
C ASN A 400 -21.86 -7.07 5.91
N ALA A 401 -22.97 -7.48 5.28
CA ALA A 401 -23.19 -8.86 4.91
C ALA A 401 -22.28 -9.25 3.72
N THR A 402 -21.82 -10.49 3.72
CA THR A 402 -21.18 -11.06 2.53
C THR A 402 -22.25 -11.22 1.45
N PRO A 403 -22.04 -10.73 0.23
CA PRO A 403 -22.97 -10.96 -0.88
C PRO A 403 -23.20 -12.45 -1.10
N THR A 404 -24.42 -12.78 -1.46
CA THR A 404 -24.81 -14.11 -1.93
C THR A 404 -24.60 -14.19 -3.45
N ASP A 405 -24.61 -15.41 -4.02
CA ASP A 405 -24.59 -15.59 -5.48
C ASP A 405 -25.72 -14.83 -6.18
N THR A 406 -26.88 -14.70 -5.51
CA THR A 406 -28.01 -13.90 -6.01
C THR A 406 -27.69 -12.40 -6.03
N ASP A 407 -26.98 -11.88 -5.03
CA ASP A 407 -26.56 -10.48 -4.98
C ASP A 407 -25.52 -10.20 -6.07
N GLU A 408 -24.55 -11.08 -6.24
CA GLU A 408 -23.53 -10.98 -7.30
C GLU A 408 -24.13 -11.10 -8.68
N GLY A 409 -25.00 -12.07 -8.90
CA GLY A 409 -25.74 -12.24 -10.14
C GLY A 409 -26.59 -11.02 -10.51
N ALA A 410 -27.25 -10.39 -9.50
CA ALA A 410 -27.99 -9.15 -9.70
C ALA A 410 -27.06 -8.01 -10.15
N PHE A 411 -25.91 -7.88 -9.50
CA PHE A 411 -24.93 -6.85 -9.85
C PHE A 411 -24.37 -7.05 -11.26
N LEU A 412 -23.95 -8.27 -11.60
CA LEU A 412 -23.46 -8.63 -12.93
C LEU A 412 -24.50 -8.33 -14.02
N LYS A 413 -25.75 -8.75 -13.80
CA LYS A 413 -26.81 -8.62 -14.79
C LYS A 413 -27.30 -7.18 -14.98
N TYR A 414 -27.53 -6.45 -13.87
CA TYR A 414 -28.24 -5.17 -13.90
C TYR A 414 -27.34 -3.96 -13.76
N VAL A 415 -26.17 -4.08 -13.13
CA VAL A 415 -25.21 -2.98 -12.95
C VAL A 415 -24.10 -3.05 -13.99
N LEU A 416 -23.56 -4.24 -14.27
CA LEU A 416 -22.54 -4.45 -15.29
C LEU A 416 -23.11 -4.86 -16.65
N LEU A 417 -24.44 -5.03 -16.79
CA LEU A 417 -25.12 -5.36 -18.03
C LEU A 417 -24.55 -6.63 -18.72
N ASN A 418 -24.13 -7.60 -17.92
CA ASN A 418 -23.45 -8.86 -18.28
C ASN A 418 -22.02 -8.70 -18.82
N ASP A 419 -21.32 -7.58 -18.62
CA ASP A 419 -19.94 -7.40 -19.09
C ASP A 419 -18.93 -8.33 -18.38
N GLY A 420 -19.20 -8.74 -17.14
CA GLY A 420 -18.35 -9.66 -16.36
C GLY A 420 -18.62 -11.15 -16.54
N VAL A 421 -19.40 -11.57 -17.56
CA VAL A 421 -19.82 -12.97 -17.72
C VAL A 421 -19.69 -13.48 -19.16
N VAL A 422 -19.45 -14.77 -19.28
CA VAL A 422 -19.59 -15.56 -20.51
C VAL A 422 -20.83 -16.44 -20.33
N LYS A 423 -21.77 -16.35 -21.28
CA LYS A 423 -22.98 -17.18 -21.22
C LYS A 423 -22.65 -18.61 -21.60
N TRP A 424 -23.24 -19.57 -20.89
CA TRP A 424 -23.11 -20.98 -21.24
C TRP A 424 -23.47 -21.23 -22.68
N HIS A 425 -22.55 -21.83 -23.42
CA HIS A 425 -22.72 -22.19 -24.86
C HIS A 425 -22.09 -23.54 -25.17
N PRO A 426 -22.59 -24.28 -26.16
CA PRO A 426 -22.10 -25.60 -26.54
C PRO A 426 -20.67 -25.55 -27.08
N TYR A 427 -19.88 -26.56 -26.71
CA TYR A 427 -18.53 -26.81 -27.22
C TYR A 427 -18.31 -28.31 -27.43
N ASP A 428 -17.60 -28.71 -28.48
CA ASP A 428 -17.23 -30.10 -28.75
C ASP A 428 -15.78 -30.36 -28.24
N HIS A 429 -15.66 -30.81 -26.98
CA HIS A 429 -14.39 -31.06 -26.32
C HIS A 429 -13.77 -32.38 -26.79
N PRO A 430 -12.43 -32.43 -27.01
CA PRO A 430 -11.77 -33.65 -27.53
C PRO A 430 -11.91 -34.86 -26.64
N THR A 431 -11.83 -34.68 -25.31
CA THR A 431 -11.90 -35.75 -24.32
C THR A 431 -13.33 -35.97 -23.80
N TYR A 432 -14.06 -34.92 -23.45
CA TYR A 432 -15.38 -35.01 -22.81
C TYR A 432 -16.56 -35.03 -23.79
N GLY A 433 -16.31 -34.82 -25.11
CA GLY A 433 -17.35 -34.74 -26.11
C GLY A 433 -18.17 -33.45 -25.98
N LYS A 434 -19.53 -33.56 -26.04
CA LYS A 434 -20.39 -32.38 -26.00
C LYS A 434 -20.52 -31.83 -24.58
N ILE A 435 -19.94 -30.67 -24.36
CA ILE A 435 -19.97 -29.89 -23.11
C ILE A 435 -20.56 -28.51 -23.36
N GLU A 436 -20.62 -27.71 -22.31
CA GLU A 436 -20.89 -26.27 -22.36
C GLU A 436 -19.79 -25.52 -21.62
N ILE A 437 -19.37 -24.36 -22.18
CA ILE A 437 -18.38 -23.45 -21.60
C ILE A 437 -19.09 -22.16 -21.19
N GLY A 438 -18.67 -21.51 -20.08
CA GLY A 438 -19.20 -20.24 -19.62
C GLY A 438 -18.96 -20.00 -18.13
N GLY A 439 -19.46 -18.88 -17.62
CA GLY A 439 -19.30 -18.49 -16.22
C GLY A 439 -18.80 -17.05 -16.06
N LEU A 440 -17.88 -16.85 -15.14
CA LEU A 440 -17.38 -15.53 -14.77
C LEU A 440 -16.02 -15.26 -15.43
N LYS A 441 -15.85 -14.05 -15.98
CA LYS A 441 -14.58 -13.61 -16.56
C LYS A 441 -13.53 -13.35 -15.49
N LYS A 442 -12.24 -13.36 -15.90
CA LYS A 442 -11.10 -13.09 -14.99
C LYS A 442 -11.16 -11.75 -14.27
N GLU A 443 -11.78 -10.73 -14.85
CA GLU A 443 -11.92 -9.39 -14.30
C GLU A 443 -12.99 -9.28 -13.20
N TRP A 444 -13.79 -10.33 -12.97
CA TRP A 444 -14.81 -10.32 -11.93
C TRP A 444 -14.30 -10.88 -10.60
N GLY A 445 -14.78 -10.33 -9.49
CA GLY A 445 -14.59 -10.84 -8.14
C GLY A 445 -13.33 -10.32 -7.47
N ARG A 446 -12.15 -10.55 -8.04
CA ARG A 446 -10.87 -10.21 -7.41
C ARG A 446 -10.50 -8.73 -7.50
N VAL A 447 -10.98 -8.02 -8.50
CA VAL A 447 -10.72 -6.59 -8.71
C VAL A 447 -12.03 -5.82 -8.87
N PRO A 448 -12.06 -4.52 -8.53
CA PRO A 448 -13.28 -3.72 -8.62
C PRO A 448 -13.67 -3.41 -10.07
N PRO A 449 -14.96 -3.25 -10.36
CA PRO A 449 -15.40 -2.69 -11.62
C PRO A 449 -14.93 -1.22 -11.77
N SER A 450 -14.86 -0.75 -13.01
CA SER A 450 -14.25 0.52 -13.41
C SER A 450 -14.67 1.73 -12.58
N PHE A 451 -15.95 1.89 -12.28
CA PHE A 451 -16.49 3.03 -11.55
C PHE A 451 -16.24 2.99 -10.02
N LEU A 452 -15.75 1.88 -9.47
CA LEU A 452 -15.34 1.73 -8.07
C LEU A 452 -13.81 1.75 -7.89
N LEU A 453 -13.04 1.59 -8.96
CA LEU A 453 -11.58 1.47 -8.89
C LEU A 453 -10.92 2.74 -8.35
N GLU A 454 -11.31 3.93 -8.81
CA GLU A 454 -10.75 5.19 -8.32
C GLU A 454 -11.09 5.42 -6.83
N GLU A 455 -12.31 5.07 -6.39
CA GLU A 455 -12.70 5.17 -4.98
C GLU A 455 -11.81 4.28 -4.10
N GLU A 456 -11.59 3.03 -4.49
CA GLU A 456 -10.73 2.08 -3.76
C GLU A 456 -9.28 2.55 -3.72
N CYS A 457 -8.72 3.00 -4.84
CA CYS A 457 -7.37 3.57 -4.88
C CYS A 457 -7.25 4.79 -3.96
N HIS A 458 -8.23 5.71 -3.99
CA HIS A 458 -8.21 6.93 -3.18
C HIS A 458 -8.27 6.63 -1.69
N ARG A 459 -9.15 5.71 -1.26
CA ARG A 459 -9.30 5.34 0.15
C ARG A 459 -8.06 4.64 0.69
N ASN A 460 -7.50 3.71 -0.07
CA ASN A 460 -6.29 3.01 0.31
C ASN A 460 -5.07 3.95 0.34
N MET A 461 -4.92 4.85 -0.62
CA MET A 461 -3.95 5.95 -0.59
C MET A 461 -4.13 6.79 0.68
N ALA A 462 -5.35 7.19 1.03
CA ALA A 462 -5.59 8.03 2.20
C ALA A 462 -5.18 7.32 3.51
N PHE A 463 -5.43 6.02 3.64
CA PHE A 463 -4.93 5.21 4.77
C PHE A 463 -3.40 5.15 4.78
N THR A 464 -2.77 4.93 3.63
CA THR A 464 -1.32 4.92 3.50
C THR A 464 -0.69 6.26 3.88
N LEU A 465 -1.28 7.39 3.46
CA LEU A 465 -0.82 8.72 3.85
C LEU A 465 -1.03 9.00 5.35
N TYR A 466 -2.12 8.50 5.94
CA TYR A 466 -2.29 8.55 7.39
C TYR A 466 -1.21 7.72 8.10
N HIS A 467 -0.91 6.51 7.63
CA HIS A 467 0.15 5.68 8.18
C HIS A 467 1.52 6.37 8.05
N ALA A 468 1.84 6.93 6.89
CA ALA A 468 3.07 7.71 6.68
C ALA A 468 3.19 8.91 7.64
N ASP A 469 2.08 9.60 7.95
CA ASP A 469 2.07 10.69 8.95
C ASP A 469 2.34 10.21 10.39
N GLN A 470 2.29 8.90 10.65
CA GLN A 470 2.66 8.34 11.95
C GLN A 470 4.16 7.98 12.06
N MET A 471 4.92 8.07 10.98
CA MET A 471 6.39 7.89 11.02
C MET A 471 7.05 8.93 11.92
N PRO A 472 8.24 8.64 12.49
CA PRO A 472 8.88 9.53 13.44
C PRO A 472 9.06 10.95 12.91
N ARG A 473 8.76 11.94 13.76
CA ARG A 473 9.03 13.36 13.50
C ARG A 473 9.68 13.96 14.73
N LEU A 474 10.98 14.13 14.62
CA LEU A 474 11.81 14.58 15.73
C LEU A 474 11.90 16.10 15.80
N SER A 475 12.00 16.62 17.03
CA SER A 475 12.33 18.01 17.30
C SER A 475 13.18 18.14 18.58
N LEU A 476 14.00 19.20 18.63
CA LEU A 476 14.67 19.65 19.83
C LEU A 476 13.73 20.64 20.54
N SER A 477 12.77 20.11 21.33
CA SER A 477 11.66 20.89 21.87
C SER A 477 12.08 21.83 23.00
N GLU A 478 13.18 21.54 23.67
CA GLU A 478 13.72 22.39 24.75
C GLU A 478 15.23 22.21 24.85
N VAL A 479 15.98 23.35 24.80
CA VAL A 479 17.41 23.41 25.15
C VAL A 479 17.57 24.40 26.27
N LYS A 480 18.01 23.94 27.44
CA LYS A 480 18.26 24.77 28.64
C LYS A 480 19.72 24.75 28.99
N MET A 481 20.27 25.92 29.37
CA MET A 481 21.63 26.08 29.80
C MET A 481 21.65 26.59 31.24
N GLU A 482 22.41 25.92 32.11
CA GLU A 482 22.63 26.26 33.50
C GLU A 482 24.12 26.53 33.70
N LYS A 483 24.49 27.73 34.14
CA LYS A 483 25.87 28.06 34.49
C LYS A 483 26.23 27.36 35.81
N LEU A 484 27.27 26.53 35.79
CA LEU A 484 27.76 25.84 36.99
C LEU A 484 28.96 26.56 37.64
N ALA A 485 29.83 27.15 36.82
CA ALA A 485 30.95 27.97 37.17
C ALA A 485 31.36 28.84 35.97
N ASP A 486 32.38 29.68 36.14
CA ASP A 486 32.88 30.48 35.00
C ASP A 486 33.42 29.56 33.89
N GLY A 487 32.85 29.72 32.67
CA GLY A 487 33.16 28.91 31.53
C GLY A 487 32.71 27.43 31.62
N LEU A 488 31.89 27.07 32.62
CA LEU A 488 31.36 25.72 32.79
C LEU A 488 29.83 25.73 32.83
N TYR A 489 29.22 24.94 31.97
CA TYR A 489 27.76 24.92 31.78
C TYR A 489 27.21 23.50 31.74
N ARG A 490 25.97 23.35 32.19
CA ARG A 490 25.13 22.18 31.92
C ARG A 490 24.15 22.54 30.83
N VAL A 491 24.13 21.76 29.78
CA VAL A 491 23.19 21.86 28.65
C VAL A 491 22.19 20.70 28.73
N TRP A 492 20.92 21.02 28.90
CA TRP A 492 19.81 20.07 28.86
C TRP A 492 19.18 20.09 27.49
N VAL A 493 18.91 18.93 26.93
CA VAL A 493 18.29 18.76 25.63
C VAL A 493 17.08 17.84 25.78
N THR A 494 15.91 18.31 25.43
CA THR A 494 14.69 17.50 25.29
C THR A 494 14.46 17.22 23.82
N ILE A 495 14.47 15.95 23.47
CA ILE A 495 14.22 15.44 22.12
C ILE A 495 12.83 14.84 22.13
N GLU A 496 11.97 15.31 21.27
CA GLU A 496 10.57 14.89 21.16
C GLU A 496 10.31 14.20 19.83
N ASN A 497 9.57 13.09 19.90
CA ASN A 497 8.93 12.49 18.74
C ASN A 497 7.41 12.75 18.84
N SER A 498 6.91 13.58 17.96
CA SER A 498 5.50 13.98 17.94
C SER A 498 4.58 13.01 17.20
N ARG A 499 5.10 11.87 16.76
CA ARG A 499 4.38 10.84 15.98
C ARG A 499 4.37 9.51 16.72
N LEU A 500 3.48 8.60 16.25
CA LEU A 500 3.17 7.36 16.96
C LEU A 500 4.27 6.29 16.84
N ILE A 501 4.91 6.19 15.66
CA ILE A 501 5.97 5.21 15.41
C ILE A 501 7.26 5.70 16.09
N PRO A 502 7.93 4.85 16.90
CA PRO A 502 9.22 5.18 17.49
C PRO A 502 10.33 5.21 16.44
N THR A 503 11.46 5.84 16.71
CA THR A 503 12.64 5.83 15.82
C THR A 503 13.20 4.42 15.59
N ARG A 504 13.06 3.55 16.57
CA ARG A 504 13.36 2.12 16.49
C ARG A 504 12.25 1.35 17.20
N THR A 505 11.70 0.35 16.53
CA THR A 505 10.67 -0.53 17.10
C THR A 505 11.24 -1.34 18.27
N ALA A 506 10.37 -1.89 19.11
CA ALA A 506 10.82 -2.81 20.17
C ALA A 506 11.51 -4.05 19.59
N GLN A 507 11.08 -4.49 18.40
CA GLN A 507 11.72 -5.55 17.64
C GLN A 507 13.14 -5.16 17.20
N ASP A 508 13.30 -3.95 16.65
CA ASP A 508 14.58 -3.41 16.20
C ASP A 508 15.59 -3.31 17.37
N VAL A 509 15.15 -2.76 18.49
CA VAL A 509 15.99 -2.61 19.70
C VAL A 509 16.44 -3.97 20.25
N ALA A 510 15.50 -4.92 20.36
CA ALA A 510 15.79 -6.22 20.97
C ALA A 510 16.73 -7.11 20.12
N ASN A 511 16.68 -6.95 18.81
CA ASN A 511 17.49 -7.75 17.87
C ASN A 511 18.66 -6.96 17.27
N HIS A 512 18.88 -5.71 17.72
CA HIS A 512 19.98 -4.84 17.24
C HIS A 512 19.99 -4.69 15.70
N ILE A 513 18.80 -4.50 15.09
CA ILE A 513 18.63 -4.48 13.63
C ILE A 513 19.27 -3.23 13.04
N SER A 514 18.91 -2.04 13.55
CA SER A 514 19.50 -0.77 13.13
C SER A 514 20.40 -0.17 14.23
N PRO A 515 21.34 0.72 13.87
CA PRO A 515 22.17 1.39 14.88
C PRO A 515 21.31 2.24 15.85
N PRO A 516 21.80 2.50 17.07
CA PRO A 516 21.13 3.40 18.01
C PRO A 516 21.07 4.83 17.47
N ASP A 517 20.08 5.60 17.93
CA ASP A 517 20.00 7.03 17.64
C ASP A 517 21.15 7.78 18.33
N ILE A 518 21.71 8.77 17.67
CA ILE A 518 22.89 9.48 18.14
C ILE A 518 22.55 10.94 18.43
N VAL A 519 22.88 11.41 19.64
CA VAL A 519 22.82 12.82 19.99
C VAL A 519 24.23 13.36 20.13
N THR A 520 24.59 14.36 19.33
CA THR A 520 25.92 14.98 19.38
C THR A 520 25.84 16.44 19.76
N LEU A 521 26.86 16.90 20.50
CA LEU A 521 27.13 18.31 20.76
C LEU A 521 28.54 18.63 20.26
N ALA A 522 28.65 19.55 19.30
CA ALA A 522 29.92 19.96 18.71
C ALA A 522 30.02 21.49 18.60
N GLY A 523 31.16 22.06 19.00
CA GLY A 523 31.45 23.49 18.85
C GLY A 523 32.94 23.76 18.84
N ARG A 524 33.38 24.79 18.07
CA ARG A 524 34.80 25.07 17.85
C ARG A 524 35.55 25.41 19.17
N ASN A 525 34.90 26.14 20.09
CA ASN A 525 35.48 26.58 21.37
C ASN A 525 34.67 26.03 22.57
N VAL A 526 33.94 24.95 22.34
CA VAL A 526 33.14 24.28 23.36
C VAL A 526 33.64 22.84 23.50
N LYS A 527 34.07 22.46 24.67
CA LYS A 527 34.56 21.12 25.01
C LYS A 527 33.53 20.41 25.87
N VAL A 528 33.08 19.23 25.42
CA VAL A 528 32.23 18.36 26.22
C VAL A 528 33.11 17.60 27.23
N LEU A 529 32.77 17.71 28.49
CA LEU A 529 33.49 17.08 29.61
C LEU A 529 32.78 15.79 30.06
N SER A 530 31.45 15.81 30.05
CA SER A 530 30.61 14.66 30.42
C SER A 530 29.25 14.79 29.74
N ALA A 531 28.60 13.67 29.49
CA ALA A 531 27.23 13.62 29.02
C ALA A 531 26.51 12.39 29.55
N GLY A 532 25.18 12.36 29.42
CA GLY A 532 24.39 11.20 29.78
C GLY A 532 22.92 11.34 29.49
N ARG A 533 22.23 10.19 29.40
CA ARG A 533 20.78 10.11 29.29
C ARG A 533 20.16 10.45 30.67
N VAL A 534 19.23 11.39 30.72
CA VAL A 534 18.53 11.77 31.96
C VAL A 534 17.51 10.69 32.30
N THR A 535 17.69 10.05 33.44
CA THR A 535 16.80 9.01 33.97
C THR A 535 15.72 9.55 34.90
N ASP A 536 16.00 10.68 35.58
CA ASP A 536 15.06 11.38 36.44
C ASP A 536 15.23 12.89 36.27
N ARG A 537 14.20 13.54 35.72
CA ARG A 537 14.21 14.99 35.46
C ARG A 537 14.18 15.84 36.76
N PHE A 538 13.59 15.32 37.83
CA PHE A 538 13.41 16.07 39.08
C PHE A 538 14.69 16.07 39.92
N THR A 539 15.33 14.91 40.03
CA THR A 539 16.61 14.79 40.74
C THR A 539 17.81 15.12 39.86
N LYS A 540 17.57 15.38 38.57
CA LYS A 540 18.63 15.63 37.56
C LYS A 540 19.62 14.45 37.43
N ARG A 541 19.18 13.26 37.80
CA ARG A 541 19.98 12.04 37.65
C ARG A 541 20.11 11.66 36.18
N ALA A 542 21.36 11.40 35.78
CA ALA A 542 21.65 10.91 34.42
C ALA A 542 22.57 9.70 34.47
N GLU A 543 22.38 8.80 33.53
CA GLU A 543 23.28 7.69 33.27
C GLU A 543 24.41 8.21 32.37
N ALA A 544 25.62 8.23 32.91
CA ALA A 544 26.76 8.86 32.26
C ALA A 544 27.31 8.01 31.12
N VAL A 545 27.66 8.66 30.03
CA VAL A 545 28.40 8.05 28.89
C VAL A 545 29.85 7.83 29.32
N LYS A 546 30.34 6.60 29.20
CA LYS A 546 31.71 6.22 29.65
C LYS A 546 32.82 6.66 28.69
N ARG A 547 32.54 6.80 27.39
CA ARG A 547 33.51 7.17 26.37
C ARG A 547 32.85 8.15 25.41
N ARG A 548 33.62 9.06 24.80
CA ARG A 548 33.16 10.02 23.80
C ARG A 548 31.94 10.81 24.28
N PRO A 549 32.11 11.67 25.31
CA PRO A 549 30.99 12.37 25.96
C PRO A 549 30.28 13.36 25.02
N GLU A 550 30.89 13.72 23.89
CA GLU A 550 30.25 14.51 22.83
C GLU A 550 29.16 13.74 22.08
N ARG A 551 29.04 12.41 22.27
CA ARG A 551 28.13 11.53 21.57
C ARG A 551 27.36 10.65 22.57
N VAL A 552 26.06 10.85 22.65
CA VAL A 552 25.15 10.05 23.49
C VAL A 552 24.35 9.12 22.59
N GLU A 553 24.41 7.83 22.87
CA GLU A 553 23.63 6.80 22.17
C GLU A 553 22.30 6.59 22.91
N LEU A 554 21.20 6.52 22.14
CA LEU A 554 19.85 6.25 22.62
C LEU A 554 19.34 4.98 21.96
N ASP A 555 18.76 4.08 22.74
CA ASP A 555 18.16 2.86 22.19
C ASP A 555 17.06 3.17 21.20
N ALA A 556 16.18 4.11 21.52
CA ALA A 556 15.14 4.65 20.68
C ALA A 556 14.57 5.95 21.27
N ILE A 557 13.93 6.78 20.43
CA ILE A 557 13.07 7.89 20.84
C ILE A 557 11.63 7.40 20.69
N PRO A 558 10.88 7.21 21.80
CA PRO A 558 9.56 6.58 21.76
C PRO A 558 8.55 7.42 21.00
N GLY A 559 7.58 6.76 20.40
CA GLY A 559 6.44 7.45 19.78
C GLY A 559 5.62 8.24 20.79
N LEU A 560 5.14 9.43 20.39
CA LEU A 560 4.43 10.39 21.26
C LEU A 560 5.15 10.63 22.59
N GLY A 561 6.49 10.66 22.55
CA GLY A 561 7.31 10.69 23.74
C GLY A 561 8.53 11.57 23.62
N VAL A 562 9.27 11.62 24.71
CA VAL A 562 10.48 12.44 24.83
C VAL A 562 11.62 11.66 25.46
N VAL A 563 12.84 11.96 25.01
CA VAL A 563 14.09 11.57 25.68
C VAL A 563 14.85 12.82 26.05
N ARG A 564 15.51 12.79 27.22
CA ARG A 564 16.32 13.91 27.69
C ARG A 564 17.77 13.49 27.80
N VAL A 565 18.65 14.39 27.34
CA VAL A 565 20.10 14.22 27.39
C VAL A 565 20.67 15.46 28.09
N GLN A 566 21.71 15.27 28.89
CA GLN A 566 22.50 16.38 29.44
C GLN A 566 23.94 16.30 28.97
N PHE A 567 24.54 17.47 28.76
CA PHE A 567 25.96 17.64 28.52
C PHE A 567 26.54 18.60 29.58
N ILE A 568 27.72 18.29 30.07
CA ILE A 568 28.53 19.22 30.83
C ILE A 568 29.61 19.72 29.88
N VAL A 569 29.61 21.00 29.62
CA VAL A 569 30.50 21.63 28.65
C VAL A 569 31.32 22.75 29.29
N SER A 570 32.55 22.92 28.78
CA SER A 570 33.40 24.06 29.12
C SER A 570 33.74 24.85 27.87
N GLY A 571 33.86 26.18 27.99
CA GLY A 571 34.24 27.04 26.88
C GLY A 571 33.30 28.22 26.71
N LYS A 572 33.26 28.78 25.49
CA LYS A 572 32.44 29.91 25.07
C LYS A 572 32.11 29.87 23.58
N GLY A 573 31.05 30.56 23.17
CA GLY A 573 30.63 30.66 21.77
C GLY A 573 29.58 29.62 21.36
N SER A 574 29.40 29.45 20.07
CA SER A 574 28.34 28.62 19.53
C SER A 574 28.71 27.13 19.47
N PHE A 575 27.67 26.31 19.55
CA PHE A 575 27.74 24.87 19.36
C PHE A 575 26.48 24.38 18.60
N THR A 576 26.59 23.25 17.92
CA THR A 576 25.50 22.58 17.25
C THR A 576 25.11 21.32 18.01
N LEU A 577 23.84 21.19 18.29
CA LEU A 577 23.19 19.95 18.72
C LEU A 577 22.64 19.24 17.52
N THR A 578 22.93 17.96 17.36
CA THR A 578 22.38 17.13 16.29
C THR A 578 21.84 15.83 16.86
N VAL A 579 20.63 15.47 16.46
CA VAL A 579 20.06 14.13 16.62
C VAL A 579 20.10 13.45 15.26
N ASP A 580 20.73 12.30 15.19
CA ASP A 580 20.88 11.48 13.99
C ASP A 580 20.25 10.12 14.24
N SER A 581 19.18 9.82 13.52
CA SER A 581 18.40 8.58 13.62
C SER A 581 18.18 8.00 12.24
N ALA A 582 18.47 6.72 12.05
CA ALA A 582 18.28 6.05 10.75
C ALA A 582 16.84 6.17 10.25
N LYS A 583 15.85 5.88 11.11
CA LYS A 583 14.41 5.91 10.77
C LYS A 583 13.69 7.18 11.27
N GLY A 584 14.36 8.02 12.05
CA GLY A 584 13.80 9.28 12.57
C GLY A 584 14.30 10.52 11.84
N GLY A 585 15.28 10.34 10.95
CA GLY A 585 15.91 11.45 10.23
C GLY A 585 16.92 12.23 11.07
N VAL A 586 17.29 13.42 10.58
CA VAL A 586 18.28 14.30 11.22
C VAL A 586 17.63 15.61 11.62
N VAL A 587 17.84 16.00 12.87
CA VAL A 587 17.44 17.30 13.41
C VAL A 587 18.65 17.98 14.04
N SER A 588 18.87 19.25 13.70
CA SER A 588 19.98 20.05 14.25
C SER A 588 19.50 21.41 14.73
N SER A 589 20.20 21.95 15.73
CA SER A 589 19.97 23.30 16.24
C SER A 589 21.29 23.93 16.66
N GLU A 590 21.53 25.16 16.19
CA GLU A 590 22.65 25.97 16.65
C GLU A 590 22.28 26.74 17.90
N GLN A 591 23.20 26.76 18.89
CA GLN A 591 23.02 27.37 20.18
C GLN A 591 24.28 28.16 20.53
N GLU A 592 24.17 29.11 21.47
CA GLU A 592 25.30 29.88 21.97
C GLU A 592 25.35 29.82 23.50
N LEU A 593 26.55 29.56 24.04
CA LEU A 593 26.77 29.62 25.51
C LEU A 593 26.67 31.07 26.01
N PRO A 594 25.97 31.30 27.13
CA PRO A 594 25.78 32.63 27.69
C PRO A 594 27.09 33.31 28.09
#